data_dcb06be79d89a779489055b856bd13b1
#
_entry.id   dcb06be79d89a779489055b856bd13b1
#
_cell.length_a   1.000
_cell.length_b   1.000
_cell.length_c   1.000
_cell.angle_alpha   90.00
_cell.angle_beta   90.00
_cell.angle_gamma   90.00
#
_symmetry.space_group_name_H-M   'P 1'
#
loop_
_entity.id
_entity.type
_entity.pdbx_description
1 polymer ?
#
loop_
_entity_poly.entity_id
_entity_poly.type
_entity_poly.pdbx_seq_one_letter_code
_entity_poly.pdbx_strand_id
1 'polypeptide(L)'
;ILSLAALAIMMLPSDMQAQNFDDYFVDKTLRIDYTFAGNKTQQMIAVDELNVMPRWYGKKQRLSELPVAGNGQITVKDHRTGKVIYRNSFSTLFQEWLSEPESAGNTKSFENVFLVPMPKDTIDVTLDLRNNRREIMTSLTHQVAPSDILIHHKGEKPTPYETLQQAADTTRCIHIAYVAEGYTEEEMPIFLQDAKEANEAIFNHEPFKSMR
;
A
#
# COMPACT_ATOMS: atom_id res chain seq x y z
N ILE A 1 21.46 -44.45 40.77
CA ILE A 1 21.38 -42.98 40.69
C ILE A 1 21.58 -42.62 39.23
N LEU A 2 20.49 -42.49 38.46
CA LEU A 2 20.53 -42.00 37.05
C LEU A 2 20.43 -40.50 37.05
N SER A 3 21.47 -39.81 36.56
CA SER A 3 21.47 -38.39 36.25
C SER A 3 20.73 -38.15 34.95
N LEU A 4 19.56 -37.52 34.97
CA LEU A 4 18.88 -36.98 33.82
C LEU A 4 19.52 -35.61 33.47
N ALA A 5 20.35 -35.57 32.46
CA ALA A 5 20.84 -34.31 31.89
C ALA A 5 19.72 -33.74 31.00
N ALA A 6 19.02 -32.72 31.47
CA ALA A 6 18.07 -31.96 30.68
C ALA A 6 18.81 -31.08 29.66
N LEU A 7 18.76 -31.45 28.39
CA LEU A 7 19.27 -30.67 27.29
C LEU A 7 18.28 -29.52 27.02
N ALA A 8 18.52 -28.35 27.62
CA ALA A 8 17.80 -27.13 27.29
C ALA A 8 18.25 -26.67 25.90
N ILE A 9 17.46 -26.96 24.88
CA ILE A 9 17.59 -26.34 23.56
C ILE A 9 17.17 -24.89 23.75
N MET A 10 18.15 -24.00 23.91
CA MET A 10 17.93 -22.57 23.75
C MET A 10 17.55 -22.33 22.27
N MET A 11 16.27 -22.18 22.00
CA MET A 11 15.81 -21.53 20.77
C MET A 11 16.30 -20.08 20.86
N LEU A 12 17.43 -19.80 20.24
CA LEU A 12 17.84 -18.43 19.95
C LEU A 12 16.72 -17.81 19.12
N PRO A 13 16.19 -16.63 19.49
CA PRO A 13 15.30 -15.92 18.60
C PRO A 13 16.08 -15.72 17.30
N SER A 14 15.58 -16.27 16.20
CA SER A 14 16.07 -15.95 14.87
C SER A 14 16.08 -14.43 14.79
N ASP A 15 17.23 -13.84 14.58
CA ASP A 15 17.43 -12.40 14.43
C ASP A 15 16.36 -11.85 13.50
N MET A 16 15.35 -11.22 14.06
CA MET A 16 14.48 -10.30 13.33
C MET A 16 15.29 -9.04 13.04
N GLN A 17 16.30 -9.21 12.19
CA GLN A 17 17.04 -8.09 11.67
C GLN A 17 16.04 -7.20 10.94
N ALA A 18 15.83 -6.00 11.46
CA ALA A 18 14.91 -5.04 10.88
C ALA A 18 15.28 -4.87 9.40
N GLN A 19 14.32 -5.13 8.51
CA GLN A 19 14.55 -5.00 7.07
C GLN A 19 14.87 -3.55 6.78
N ASN A 20 16.08 -3.28 6.29
CA ASN A 20 16.44 -1.96 5.82
C ASN A 20 15.78 -1.73 4.45
N PHE A 21 15.11 -0.59 4.29
CA PHE A 21 14.46 -0.19 3.05
C PHE A 21 15.45 -0.20 1.88
N ASP A 22 16.62 0.37 2.08
CA ASP A 22 17.64 0.55 1.06
C ASP A 22 18.30 -0.77 0.60
N ASP A 23 18.09 -1.88 1.29
CA ASP A 23 18.57 -3.20 0.83
C ASP A 23 17.76 -3.71 -0.38
N TYR A 24 16.48 -3.37 -0.46
CA TYR A 24 15.55 -3.94 -1.44
C TYR A 24 14.94 -2.91 -2.38
N PHE A 25 14.90 -1.63 -2.00
CA PHE A 25 14.13 -0.61 -2.69
C PHE A 25 14.95 0.63 -3.00
N VAL A 26 14.50 1.39 -4.00
CA VAL A 26 14.93 2.76 -4.29
C VAL A 26 13.83 3.74 -3.90
N ASP A 27 14.18 5.02 -3.67
CA ASP A 27 13.22 6.06 -3.28
C ASP A 27 12.34 6.50 -4.46
N LYS A 28 11.61 5.53 -5.03
CA LYS A 28 10.62 5.70 -6.10
C LYS A 28 9.41 4.82 -5.79
N THR A 29 8.28 5.13 -6.41
CA THR A 29 7.05 4.34 -6.30
C THR A 29 6.89 3.47 -7.54
N LEU A 30 6.63 2.18 -7.33
CA LEU A 30 6.03 1.30 -8.33
C LEU A 30 4.51 1.37 -8.12
N ARG A 31 3.82 1.98 -9.08
CA ARG A 31 2.37 1.95 -9.16
C ARG A 31 1.95 0.78 -10.02
N ILE A 32 1.07 -0.04 -9.50
CA ILE A 32 0.52 -1.20 -10.19
C ILE A 32 -0.99 -1.01 -10.29
N ASP A 33 -1.48 -0.94 -11.51
CA ASP A 33 -2.89 -0.83 -11.79
C ASP A 33 -3.45 -2.23 -12.04
N TYR A 34 -4.56 -2.55 -11.39
CA TYR A 34 -5.25 -3.83 -11.51
C TYR A 34 -6.72 -3.64 -11.82
N THR A 35 -7.27 -4.56 -12.55
CA THR A 35 -8.72 -4.74 -12.68
C THR A 35 -9.16 -5.91 -11.82
N PHE A 36 -10.09 -5.66 -10.88
CA PHE A 36 -10.82 -6.69 -10.17
C PHE A 36 -12.18 -6.86 -10.83
N ALA A 37 -12.51 -8.08 -11.23
CA ALA A 37 -13.76 -8.35 -11.91
C ALA A 37 -14.42 -9.60 -11.34
N GLY A 38 -15.74 -9.68 -11.50
CA GLY A 38 -16.46 -10.88 -11.10
C GLY A 38 -17.79 -10.58 -10.40
N ASN A 39 -18.18 -11.52 -9.56
CA ASN A 39 -19.40 -11.50 -8.77
C ASN A 39 -19.19 -12.26 -7.46
N LYS A 40 -20.24 -12.48 -6.70
CA LYS A 40 -20.18 -13.13 -5.37
C LYS A 40 -19.58 -14.53 -5.38
N THR A 41 -19.66 -15.26 -6.52
CA THR A 41 -19.21 -16.64 -6.64
C THR A 41 -17.90 -16.79 -7.44
N GLN A 42 -17.62 -15.86 -8.32
CA GLN A 42 -16.44 -15.88 -9.19
C GLN A 42 -15.74 -14.51 -9.14
N GLN A 43 -14.47 -14.52 -8.79
CA GLN A 43 -13.67 -13.30 -8.71
C GLN A 43 -12.36 -13.49 -9.48
N MET A 44 -11.91 -12.44 -10.13
CA MET A 44 -10.70 -12.41 -10.94
C MET A 44 -9.91 -11.14 -10.68
N ILE A 45 -8.60 -11.27 -10.72
CA ILE A 45 -7.64 -10.17 -10.65
C ILE A 45 -6.84 -10.20 -11.94
N ALA A 46 -6.69 -9.07 -12.61
CA ALA A 46 -5.79 -8.90 -13.75
C ALA A 46 -4.86 -7.71 -13.51
N VAL A 47 -3.60 -7.84 -13.92
CA VAL A 47 -2.68 -6.70 -14.01
C VAL A 47 -3.05 -5.92 -15.25
N ASP A 48 -3.17 -4.61 -15.10
CA ASP A 48 -3.47 -3.70 -16.21
C ASP A 48 -2.19 -2.96 -16.65
N GLU A 49 -1.60 -2.15 -15.76
CA GLU A 49 -0.47 -1.31 -16.10
C GLU A 49 0.55 -1.25 -14.96
N LEU A 50 1.83 -1.11 -15.33
CA LEU A 50 2.93 -0.86 -14.40
C LEU A 50 3.53 0.52 -14.67
N ASN A 51 3.66 1.31 -13.61
CA ASN A 51 4.19 2.67 -13.70
C ASN A 51 5.23 2.92 -12.62
N VAL A 52 6.30 3.63 -12.96
CA VAL A 52 7.24 4.18 -11.98
C VAL A 52 7.00 5.68 -11.81
N MET A 53 6.95 6.13 -10.56
CA MET A 53 6.76 7.53 -10.17
C MET A 53 7.94 8.01 -9.32
N PRO A 54 8.29 9.31 -9.38
CA PRO A 54 9.34 9.87 -8.53
C PRO A 54 8.93 9.77 -7.06
N ARG A 55 9.86 9.46 -6.19
CA ARG A 55 9.72 9.35 -4.73
C ARG A 55 8.74 8.30 -4.22
N TRP A 56 9.08 7.76 -3.07
CA TRP A 56 8.24 6.89 -2.25
C TRP A 56 7.76 7.63 -1.00
N TYR A 57 6.46 7.71 -0.81
CA TYR A 57 5.83 8.41 0.32
C TYR A 57 5.27 7.46 1.38
N GLY A 58 5.34 6.14 1.16
CA GLY A 58 4.87 5.15 2.11
C GLY A 58 5.91 4.79 3.18
N LYS A 59 5.59 3.77 3.97
CA LYS A 59 6.46 3.32 5.07
C LYS A 59 7.84 2.86 4.56
N LYS A 60 8.89 3.26 5.29
CA LYS A 60 10.28 2.81 5.08
C LYS A 60 10.78 1.88 6.21
N GLN A 61 9.98 1.69 7.24
CA GLN A 61 10.26 0.81 8.38
C GLN A 61 9.14 -0.21 8.52
N ARG A 62 9.43 -1.34 9.22
CA ARG A 62 8.45 -2.40 9.47
C ARG A 62 7.75 -2.85 8.18
N LEU A 63 8.54 -3.00 7.10
CA LEU A 63 8.05 -3.15 5.73
C LEU A 63 7.12 -4.36 5.54
N SER A 64 7.42 -5.48 6.20
CA SER A 64 6.66 -6.73 6.11
C SER A 64 5.53 -6.86 7.13
N GLU A 65 5.36 -5.87 8.02
CA GLU A 65 4.30 -5.91 9.04
C GLU A 65 2.97 -5.36 8.50
N LEU A 66 1.88 -5.97 8.97
CA LEU A 66 0.52 -5.51 8.71
C LEU A 66 -0.05 -4.87 9.98
N PRO A 67 -0.17 -3.54 10.04
CA PRO A 67 -0.72 -2.88 11.23
C PRO A 67 -2.21 -3.16 11.41
N VAL A 68 -2.96 -3.27 10.32
CA VAL A 68 -4.40 -3.55 10.29
C VAL A 68 -4.68 -4.55 9.17
N ALA A 69 -5.54 -5.53 9.41
CA ALA A 69 -5.97 -6.48 8.40
C ALA A 69 -7.20 -5.96 7.65
N GLY A 70 -7.08 -5.72 6.34
CA GLY A 70 -8.16 -5.41 5.41
C GLY A 70 -8.82 -6.66 4.80
N ASN A 71 -9.72 -6.45 3.85
CA ASN A 71 -10.31 -7.53 3.04
C ASN A 71 -9.39 -7.95 1.89
N GLY A 72 -8.30 -7.25 1.68
CA GLY A 72 -7.27 -7.58 0.72
C GLY A 72 -5.88 -7.39 1.30
N GLN A 73 -4.91 -8.03 0.67
CA GLN A 73 -3.51 -7.94 1.05
C GLN A 73 -2.64 -7.94 -0.19
N ILE A 74 -1.68 -7.02 -0.24
CA ILE A 74 -0.57 -7.07 -1.18
C ILE A 74 0.68 -7.54 -0.44
N THR A 75 1.37 -8.53 -1.00
CA THR A 75 2.62 -9.09 -0.48
C THR A 75 3.68 -9.04 -1.57
N VAL A 76 4.81 -8.44 -1.27
CA VAL A 76 5.97 -8.38 -2.17
C VAL A 76 7.07 -9.26 -1.60
N LYS A 77 7.60 -10.15 -2.44
CA LYS A 77 8.73 -11.02 -2.11
C LYS A 77 9.91 -10.73 -3.03
N ASP A 78 11.09 -10.78 -2.49
CA ASP A 78 12.31 -10.89 -3.29
C ASP A 78 12.26 -12.21 -4.08
N HIS A 79 12.32 -12.12 -5.41
CA HIS A 79 12.13 -13.28 -6.28
C HIS A 79 13.19 -14.37 -6.05
N ARG A 80 14.43 -13.97 -5.82
CA ARG A 80 15.57 -14.89 -5.67
C ARG A 80 15.53 -15.68 -4.35
N THR A 81 15.10 -15.03 -3.26
CA THR A 81 15.15 -15.62 -1.90
C THR A 81 13.78 -16.08 -1.39
N GLY A 82 12.69 -15.63 -2.01
CA GLY A 82 11.33 -15.84 -1.53
C GLY A 82 11.00 -15.07 -0.24
N LYS A 83 11.94 -14.23 0.26
CA LYS A 83 11.75 -13.45 1.47
C LYS A 83 10.69 -12.37 1.26
N VAL A 84 9.74 -12.26 2.20
CA VAL A 84 8.78 -11.15 2.18
C VAL A 84 9.52 -9.86 2.53
N ILE A 85 9.49 -8.88 1.62
CA ILE A 85 10.16 -7.60 1.74
C ILE A 85 9.21 -6.42 1.92
N TYR A 86 7.93 -6.58 1.56
CA TYR A 86 6.89 -5.57 1.80
C TYR A 86 5.52 -6.23 1.92
N ARG A 87 4.67 -5.66 2.77
CA ARG A 87 3.24 -6.00 2.88
C ARG A 87 2.40 -4.76 3.14
N ASN A 88 1.21 -4.77 2.59
CA ASN A 88 0.16 -3.82 2.97
C ASN A 88 -1.20 -4.52 2.88
N SER A 89 -2.18 -3.97 3.58
CA SER A 89 -3.58 -4.40 3.51
C SER A 89 -4.43 -3.29 2.90
N PHE A 90 -5.55 -3.69 2.33
CA PHE A 90 -6.48 -2.77 1.69
C PHE A 90 -7.92 -3.27 1.80
N SER A 91 -8.87 -2.39 1.49
CA SER A 91 -10.26 -2.69 1.19
C SER A 91 -10.65 -1.90 -0.05
N THR A 92 -11.54 -2.45 -0.88
CA THR A 92 -11.91 -1.85 -2.16
C THR A 92 -13.41 -1.78 -2.36
N LEU A 93 -13.84 -0.90 -3.26
CA LEU A 93 -15.25 -0.80 -3.69
C LEU A 93 -15.75 -2.11 -4.32
N PHE A 94 -14.88 -2.88 -5.00
CA PHE A 94 -15.24 -4.20 -5.51
C PHE A 94 -15.70 -5.12 -4.39
N GLN A 95 -14.96 -5.17 -3.27
CA GLN A 95 -15.29 -6.02 -2.12
C GLN A 95 -16.53 -5.52 -1.37
N GLU A 96 -16.75 -4.21 -1.32
CA GLU A 96 -17.97 -3.61 -0.79
C GLU A 96 -19.17 -4.00 -1.65
N TRP A 97 -19.06 -3.83 -2.98
CA TRP A 97 -20.12 -4.23 -3.91
C TRP A 97 -20.45 -5.73 -3.85
N LEU A 98 -19.47 -6.61 -3.58
CA LEU A 98 -19.73 -8.05 -3.41
C LEU A 98 -20.67 -8.36 -2.24
N SER A 99 -20.85 -7.45 -1.29
CA SER A 99 -21.83 -7.59 -0.19
C SER A 99 -23.26 -7.26 -0.62
N GLU A 100 -23.45 -6.55 -1.72
CA GLU A 100 -24.75 -6.16 -2.24
C GLU A 100 -25.50 -7.35 -2.87
N PRO A 101 -26.83 -7.43 -2.75
CA PRO A 101 -27.64 -8.51 -3.36
C PRO A 101 -27.46 -8.63 -4.87
N GLU A 102 -27.23 -7.52 -5.57
CA GLU A 102 -27.00 -7.45 -7.03
C GLU A 102 -25.81 -8.32 -7.47
N SER A 103 -24.79 -8.45 -6.63
CA SER A 103 -23.58 -9.21 -6.95
C SER A 103 -23.80 -10.72 -7.07
N ALA A 104 -24.96 -11.23 -6.67
CA ALA A 104 -25.30 -12.64 -6.83
C ALA A 104 -25.59 -13.03 -8.29
N GLY A 105 -26.08 -12.08 -9.10
CA GLY A 105 -26.51 -12.30 -10.47
C GLY A 105 -25.70 -11.52 -11.52
N ASN A 106 -25.04 -10.44 -11.12
CA ASN A 106 -24.35 -9.53 -12.03
C ASN A 106 -22.84 -9.61 -11.83
N THR A 107 -22.09 -9.43 -12.93
CA THR A 107 -20.64 -9.29 -12.94
C THR A 107 -20.29 -7.82 -13.18
N LYS A 108 -19.38 -7.27 -12.39
CA LYS A 108 -18.82 -5.93 -12.57
C LYS A 108 -17.30 -5.97 -12.54
N SER A 109 -16.67 -4.94 -13.09
CA SER A 109 -15.23 -4.69 -13.00
C SER A 109 -14.94 -3.36 -12.31
N PHE A 110 -13.84 -3.32 -11.59
CA PHE A 110 -13.38 -2.16 -10.84
C PHE A 110 -11.88 -1.99 -11.06
N GLU A 111 -11.49 -0.80 -11.45
CA GLU A 111 -10.08 -0.43 -11.49
C GLU A 111 -9.57 -0.17 -10.07
N ASN A 112 -8.36 -0.63 -9.81
CA ASN A 112 -7.71 -0.46 -8.51
C ASN A 112 -6.24 -0.12 -8.72
N VAL A 113 -5.74 0.79 -7.90
CA VAL A 113 -4.34 1.23 -7.92
C VAL A 113 -3.66 0.88 -6.61
N PHE A 114 -2.51 0.22 -6.71
CA PHE A 114 -1.69 -0.07 -5.54
C PHE A 114 -0.29 0.50 -5.71
N LEU A 115 0.20 1.12 -4.63
CA LEU A 115 1.52 1.69 -4.57
C LEU A 115 2.40 0.83 -3.67
N VAL A 116 3.54 0.42 -4.20
CA VAL A 116 4.60 -0.26 -3.45
C VAL A 116 5.93 0.46 -3.73
N PRO A 117 6.94 0.34 -2.85
CA PRO A 117 8.24 0.93 -3.15
C PRO A 117 8.86 0.24 -4.37
N MET A 118 9.55 1.02 -5.21
CA MET A 118 10.19 0.50 -6.42
C MET A 118 11.34 -0.42 -6.06
N PRO A 119 11.32 -1.70 -6.49
CA PRO A 119 12.36 -2.68 -6.14
C PRO A 119 13.66 -2.42 -6.88
N LYS A 120 14.78 -2.88 -6.31
CA LYS A 120 16.10 -2.92 -6.97
C LYS A 120 16.26 -4.12 -7.88
N ASP A 121 15.68 -5.24 -7.50
CA ASP A 121 15.76 -6.52 -8.18
C ASP A 121 14.35 -7.05 -8.49
N THR A 122 14.27 -8.14 -9.24
CA THR A 122 12.99 -8.80 -9.57
C THR A 122 12.25 -9.23 -8.31
N ILE A 123 10.96 -8.94 -8.28
CA ILE A 123 10.05 -9.28 -7.18
C ILE A 123 8.87 -10.13 -7.67
N ASP A 124 8.29 -10.88 -6.74
CA ASP A 124 6.97 -11.51 -6.89
C ASP A 124 5.96 -10.69 -6.10
N VAL A 125 4.94 -10.19 -6.77
CA VAL A 125 3.83 -9.45 -6.17
C VAL A 125 2.63 -10.35 -6.10
N THR A 126 2.10 -10.58 -4.90
CA THR A 126 0.90 -11.37 -4.66
C THR A 126 -0.21 -10.46 -4.15
N LEU A 127 -1.37 -10.48 -4.80
CA LEU A 127 -2.62 -9.91 -4.31
C LEU A 127 -3.56 -11.01 -3.87
N ASP A 128 -4.06 -10.91 -2.63
CA ASP A 128 -5.11 -11.77 -2.09
C ASP A 128 -6.37 -10.94 -1.86
N LEU A 129 -7.51 -11.36 -2.40
CA LEU A 129 -8.83 -10.87 -1.99
C LEU A 129 -9.45 -11.86 -1.00
N ARG A 130 -9.94 -11.34 0.11
CA ARG A 130 -10.43 -12.14 1.24
C ARG A 130 -11.87 -11.78 1.56
N ASN A 131 -12.63 -12.76 2.03
CA ASN A 131 -13.95 -12.54 2.56
C ASN A 131 -13.92 -11.98 4.01
N ASN A 132 -15.09 -11.75 4.58
CA ASN A 132 -15.22 -11.25 5.96
C ASN A 132 -14.68 -12.22 7.03
N ARG A 133 -14.46 -13.50 6.68
CA ARG A 133 -13.82 -14.50 7.54
C ARG A 133 -12.32 -14.59 7.34
N ARG A 134 -11.74 -13.70 6.52
CA ARG A 134 -10.31 -13.67 6.15
C ARG A 134 -9.85 -14.86 5.30
N GLU A 135 -10.77 -15.62 4.72
CA GLU A 135 -10.46 -16.68 3.77
C GLU A 135 -10.14 -16.07 2.40
N ILE A 136 -9.11 -16.60 1.73
CA ILE A 136 -8.72 -16.13 0.40
C ILE A 136 -9.76 -16.62 -0.62
N MET A 137 -10.41 -15.70 -1.29
CA MET A 137 -11.40 -15.99 -2.32
C MET A 137 -10.76 -16.07 -3.71
N THR A 138 -9.77 -15.23 -3.96
CA THR A 138 -8.95 -15.25 -5.17
C THR A 138 -7.58 -14.66 -4.88
N SER A 139 -6.58 -15.09 -5.64
CA SER A 139 -5.21 -14.62 -5.52
C SER A 139 -4.58 -14.54 -6.91
N LEU A 140 -3.74 -13.53 -7.10
CA LEU A 140 -2.88 -13.39 -8.28
C LEU A 140 -1.44 -13.19 -7.80
N THR A 141 -0.51 -13.93 -8.37
CA THR A 141 0.93 -13.67 -8.22
C THR A 141 1.53 -13.40 -9.59
N HIS A 142 2.27 -12.30 -9.71
CA HIS A 142 3.01 -11.96 -10.92
C HIS A 142 4.40 -11.42 -10.57
N GLN A 143 5.31 -11.49 -11.54
CA GLN A 143 6.65 -10.94 -11.40
C GLN A 143 6.71 -9.50 -11.91
N VAL A 144 7.59 -8.72 -11.30
CA VAL A 144 7.97 -7.39 -11.79
C VAL A 144 9.49 -7.29 -11.76
N ALA A 145 10.10 -7.11 -12.92
CA ALA A 145 11.52 -6.81 -13.07
C ALA A 145 11.70 -5.29 -13.22
N PRO A 146 12.58 -4.64 -12.47
CA PRO A 146 12.80 -3.18 -12.59
C PRO A 146 13.21 -2.71 -13.99
N SER A 147 13.79 -3.61 -14.77
CA SER A 147 14.22 -3.37 -16.16
C SER A 147 13.16 -3.68 -17.21
N ASP A 148 11.93 -4.02 -16.80
CA ASP A 148 10.86 -4.34 -17.73
C ASP A 148 10.50 -3.09 -18.55
N ILE A 149 10.53 -3.23 -19.88
CA ILE A 149 10.22 -2.15 -20.82
C ILE A 149 8.74 -1.73 -20.78
N LEU A 150 7.87 -2.56 -20.20
CA LEU A 150 6.44 -2.25 -20.01
C LEU A 150 6.18 -1.37 -18.79
N ILE A 151 7.19 -1.02 -18.01
CA ILE A 151 7.05 -0.07 -16.92
C ILE A 151 7.11 1.35 -17.48
N HIS A 152 6.00 2.04 -17.44
CA HIS A 152 5.88 3.42 -17.93
C HIS A 152 6.37 4.42 -16.88
N HIS A 153 6.89 5.55 -17.32
CA HIS A 153 7.30 6.65 -16.44
C HIS A 153 6.17 7.67 -16.32
N LYS A 154 5.69 7.88 -15.09
CA LYS A 154 4.64 8.88 -14.77
C LYS A 154 5.14 9.88 -13.73
N GLY A 155 4.52 11.07 -13.70
CA GLY A 155 4.80 12.07 -12.66
C GLY A 155 6.10 12.84 -12.83
N GLU A 156 6.68 12.86 -14.04
CA GLU A 156 7.87 13.67 -14.34
C GLU A 156 7.58 15.18 -14.25
N LYS A 157 6.32 15.56 -14.47
CA LYS A 157 5.83 16.92 -14.22
C LYS A 157 4.99 16.89 -12.94
N PRO A 158 5.54 17.27 -11.79
CA PRO A 158 4.80 17.25 -10.55
C PRO A 158 3.65 18.25 -10.60
N THR A 159 2.48 17.86 -10.09
CA THR A 159 1.38 18.79 -9.82
C THR A 159 1.86 19.83 -8.81
N PRO A 160 1.63 21.13 -9.04
CA PRO A 160 1.95 22.16 -8.05
C PRO A 160 1.29 21.85 -6.71
N TYR A 161 2.00 22.03 -5.62
CA TYR A 161 1.46 21.86 -4.27
C TYR A 161 2.05 22.87 -3.30
N GLU A 162 1.34 23.14 -2.23
CA GLU A 162 1.78 23.94 -1.09
C GLU A 162 1.84 23.06 0.17
N THR A 163 2.92 23.17 0.94
CA THR A 163 3.04 22.45 2.20
C THR A 163 2.42 23.29 3.32
N LEU A 164 1.31 22.83 3.90
CA LEU A 164 0.64 23.51 5.00
C LEU A 164 1.27 23.19 6.37
N GLN A 165 1.72 21.95 6.54
CA GLN A 165 2.33 21.48 7.78
C GLN A 165 3.34 20.37 7.45
N GLN A 166 4.45 20.32 8.18
CA GLN A 166 5.48 19.30 7.97
C GLN A 166 6.02 18.79 9.30
N ALA A 167 6.04 17.47 9.46
CA ALA A 167 6.68 16.82 10.58
C ALA A 167 8.21 16.86 10.45
N ALA A 168 8.92 16.79 11.57
CA ALA A 168 10.38 16.73 11.59
C ALA A 168 10.94 15.47 10.91
N ASP A 169 10.26 14.32 11.06
CA ASP A 169 10.57 13.07 10.39
C ASP A 169 9.39 12.63 9.51
N THR A 170 9.47 12.94 8.24
CA THR A 170 8.41 12.61 7.25
C THR A 170 8.33 11.13 6.92
N THR A 171 9.28 10.30 7.35
CA THR A 171 9.26 8.85 7.10
C THR A 171 8.38 8.08 8.08
N ARG A 172 7.93 8.74 9.16
CA ARG A 172 7.17 8.16 10.26
C ARG A 172 5.82 8.85 10.51
N CYS A 173 5.38 9.68 9.60
CA CYS A 173 4.12 10.41 9.73
C CYS A 173 3.09 9.96 8.70
N ILE A 174 1.84 10.32 8.94
CA ILE A 174 0.76 10.19 7.97
C ILE A 174 0.84 11.39 7.02
N HIS A 175 0.77 11.14 5.72
CA HIS A 175 0.69 12.18 4.71
C HIS A 175 -0.79 12.46 4.39
N ILE A 176 -1.18 13.72 4.52
CA ILE A 176 -2.53 14.19 4.20
C ILE A 176 -2.42 15.14 3.00
N ALA A 177 -3.25 14.93 2.00
CA ALA A 177 -3.37 15.81 0.84
C ALA A 177 -4.78 16.40 0.78
N TYR A 178 -4.88 17.72 0.69
CA TYR A 178 -6.10 18.41 0.32
C TYR A 178 -6.11 18.57 -1.20
N VAL A 179 -7.16 18.12 -1.85
CA VAL A 179 -7.27 18.08 -3.31
C VAL A 179 -8.29 19.11 -3.75
N ALA A 180 -7.91 19.99 -4.69
CA ALA A 180 -8.73 21.05 -5.22
C ALA A 180 -9.72 20.51 -6.26
N GLU A 181 -10.74 19.80 -5.82
CA GLU A 181 -11.84 19.38 -6.68
C GLU A 181 -12.94 20.43 -6.73
N GLY A 182 -13.35 20.82 -7.93
CA GLY A 182 -14.40 21.81 -8.12
C GLY A 182 -13.97 23.28 -8.08
N TYR A 183 -12.67 23.55 -7.97
CA TYR A 183 -12.10 24.90 -8.07
C TYR A 183 -11.49 25.12 -9.45
N THR A 184 -11.65 26.32 -10.00
CA THR A 184 -10.93 26.77 -11.20
C THR A 184 -9.51 27.27 -10.83
N GLU A 185 -8.64 27.48 -11.82
CA GLU A 185 -7.31 28.05 -11.57
C GLU A 185 -7.38 29.43 -10.88
N GLU A 186 -8.38 30.24 -11.22
CA GLU A 186 -8.61 31.58 -10.64
C GLU A 186 -9.03 31.48 -9.16
N GLU A 187 -9.66 30.37 -8.78
CA GLU A 187 -10.14 30.11 -7.42
C GLU A 187 -9.10 29.40 -6.52
N MET A 188 -7.91 29.07 -7.04
CA MET A 188 -6.85 28.44 -6.24
C MET A 188 -6.50 29.19 -4.95
N PRO A 189 -6.48 30.55 -4.89
CA PRO A 189 -6.27 31.26 -3.63
C PRO A 189 -7.37 30.99 -2.58
N ILE A 190 -8.63 30.80 -3.02
CA ILE A 190 -9.76 30.45 -2.15
C ILE A 190 -9.55 29.02 -1.61
N PHE A 191 -9.28 28.07 -2.52
CA PHE A 191 -8.97 26.70 -2.12
C PHE A 191 -7.84 26.61 -1.08
N LEU A 192 -6.74 27.35 -1.28
CA LEU A 192 -5.61 27.34 -0.34
C LEU A 192 -6.00 27.92 1.03
N GLN A 193 -6.87 28.92 1.06
CA GLN A 193 -7.40 29.45 2.32
C GLN A 193 -8.30 28.42 3.01
N ASP A 194 -9.22 27.79 2.29
CA ASP A 194 -10.12 26.76 2.82
C ASP A 194 -9.33 25.54 3.34
N ALA A 195 -8.27 25.12 2.61
CA ALA A 195 -7.40 24.05 3.03
C ALA A 195 -6.63 24.37 4.33
N LYS A 196 -6.16 25.63 4.50
CA LYS A 196 -5.53 26.11 5.73
C LYS A 196 -6.49 26.07 6.91
N GLU A 197 -7.71 26.56 6.71
CA GLU A 197 -8.76 26.55 7.74
C GLU A 197 -9.15 25.11 8.14
N ALA A 198 -9.30 24.21 7.15
CA ALA A 198 -9.57 22.80 7.40
C ALA A 198 -8.43 22.13 8.18
N ASN A 199 -7.17 22.40 7.81
CA ASN A 199 -6.01 21.90 8.53
C ASN A 199 -5.98 22.36 10.00
N GLU A 200 -6.18 23.64 10.25
CA GLU A 200 -6.26 24.18 11.61
C GLU A 200 -7.44 23.58 12.40
N ALA A 201 -8.60 23.40 11.75
CA ALA A 201 -9.75 22.79 12.40
C ALA A 201 -9.46 21.34 12.83
N ILE A 202 -8.82 20.54 11.99
CA ILE A 202 -8.43 19.16 12.33
C ILE A 202 -7.45 19.15 13.51
N PHE A 203 -6.37 19.93 13.42
CA PHE A 203 -5.30 19.90 14.40
C PHE A 203 -5.54 20.74 15.68
N ASN A 204 -6.69 21.37 15.81
CA ASN A 204 -7.14 21.98 17.05
C ASN A 204 -7.93 21.04 17.97
N HIS A 205 -8.26 19.82 17.50
CA HIS A 205 -9.03 18.82 18.24
C HIS A 205 -8.21 17.56 18.53
N GLU A 206 -8.41 16.98 19.71
CA GLU A 206 -7.84 15.66 20.01
C GLU A 206 -8.55 14.54 19.23
N PRO A 207 -7.83 13.49 18.81
CA PRO A 207 -6.41 13.19 19.11
C PRO A 207 -5.38 13.87 18.19
N PHE A 208 -5.82 14.57 17.14
CA PHE A 208 -4.94 15.12 16.11
C PHE A 208 -4.06 16.25 16.62
N LYS A 209 -4.55 17.01 17.63
CA LYS A 209 -3.77 18.06 18.28
C LYS A 209 -2.47 17.56 18.88
N SER A 210 -2.50 16.40 19.50
CA SER A 210 -1.31 15.74 20.08
C SER A 210 -0.37 15.14 19.03
N MET A 211 -0.80 15.06 17.75
CA MET A 211 -0.06 14.47 16.64
C MET A 211 0.51 15.53 15.68
N ARG A 212 0.37 16.81 16.02
CA ARG A 212 0.81 17.94 15.18
C ARG A 212 2.33 18.06 15.07
#